data_e5a3c70dd7924c27987933be19f1c242
#
_entry.id   e5a3c70dd7924c27987933be19f1c242
#
_cell.length_a   1.000
_cell.length_b   1.000
_cell.length_c   1.000
_cell.angle_alpha   90.00
_cell.angle_beta   90.00
_cell.angle_gamma   90.00
#
_symmetry.space_group_name_H-M   'P 1'
#
loop_
_entity.id
_entity.type
_entity.pdbx_description
1 polymer ?
#
loop_
_entity_poly.entity_id
_entity_poly.type
_entity_poly.pdbx_seq_one_letter_code
_entity_poly.pdbx_strand_id
1 'polypeptide(L)'
;MPKVINTTQSDLAFDQPPAWAREAIWYQIFVERFYNGNQANNPTPITSDNALIDPLPDDWSLTDWGHNWYKQEPWAKKTGLDFYRTIQMRRYGGDLDGVLQKIAYLKDLGINAIYFNPINDAPSLHKYDARHYHHIDVTFGDDPIGDLKIMASEDHNNPETWQWTSADKKFLNLVKILHQEGIKVILDFSWNHTGNNFWAFKDVEKNLDKSPYKDWYHARFIQDEKSGQTRFEYDGWFGIKNLPELRKVDADVKVFGHPYEGNLHPEVKAHIFAVCKRWMDPNGDGKFKDGIDGMRLDVAEHVPLGFWRDFRKFVRSINPEFYLVGENWWTNWPDELMDPAPWVKGDVFDAVMHYQWFKIARGYFAQPDDKLNLDQFKRQTDSIFLKYPPATQQAMMNLASSHDSPRLLSSFFNINKYKFKNKPPEDNQYRTQKPGIITYYRTKLFLLHQFTFVGAPHIWNGDEMGMFGADDPDNRKPLTWPEIEFEIETQCPYSAYKYEEKPEFDRNMFEFYKSLIKLRKSDQTFVYGSYQMTDLAPNKNILAYYRTTNESKYLIIFNNNTETIEIELPDPIEKYHKIFEFNHTGDLKNIMALNPFSALVLKIDY
;
A
#
# COMPACT_ATOMS: atom_id res chain seq x y z
N MET A 1 -24.11 33.68 25.82
CA MET A 1 -24.52 33.01 24.60
C MET A 1 -23.50 33.31 23.51
N PRO A 2 -22.70 32.36 23.03
CA PRO A 2 -21.81 32.61 21.93
C PRO A 2 -22.59 32.53 20.62
N LYS A 3 -22.35 33.50 19.73
CA LYS A 3 -22.93 33.60 18.40
C LYS A 3 -22.50 32.40 17.55
N VAL A 4 -23.45 31.62 17.09
CA VAL A 4 -23.29 30.62 16.01
C VAL A 4 -22.99 31.41 14.73
N ILE A 5 -21.79 31.25 14.21
CA ILE A 5 -21.48 31.75 12.87
C ILE A 5 -22.01 30.71 11.88
N ASN A 6 -23.16 31.03 11.28
CA ASN A 6 -23.65 30.30 10.10
C ASN A 6 -22.74 30.63 8.92
N THR A 7 -21.78 29.80 8.63
CA THR A 7 -21.16 29.76 7.32
C THR A 7 -22.08 28.98 6.40
N THR A 8 -22.71 29.69 5.48
CA THR A 8 -23.39 29.11 4.31
C THR A 8 -22.33 28.38 3.48
N GLN A 9 -22.20 27.08 3.73
CA GLN A 9 -21.47 26.16 2.90
C GLN A 9 -22.31 26.00 1.62
N SER A 10 -21.75 26.38 0.47
CA SER A 10 -22.35 26.12 -0.84
C SER A 10 -22.57 24.60 -0.96
N ASP A 11 -23.83 24.23 -1.32
CA ASP A 11 -24.26 22.85 -1.59
C ASP A 11 -23.57 22.26 -2.82
N LEU A 12 -22.27 22.01 -2.73
CA LEU A 12 -21.61 21.02 -3.56
C LEU A 12 -21.90 19.69 -2.89
N ALA A 13 -22.81 18.92 -3.49
CA ALA A 13 -23.03 17.52 -3.11
C ALA A 13 -21.69 16.80 -3.25
N PHE A 14 -21.01 16.56 -2.13
CA PHE A 14 -19.75 15.79 -2.11
C PHE A 14 -20.07 14.37 -2.52
N ASP A 15 -19.39 13.90 -3.57
CA ASP A 15 -19.48 12.54 -4.02
C ASP A 15 -18.81 11.62 -2.98
N GLN A 16 -19.59 10.67 -2.44
CA GLN A 16 -19.13 9.80 -1.35
C GLN A 16 -18.29 8.62 -1.89
N PRO A 17 -17.40 8.05 -1.04
CA PRO A 17 -16.74 6.79 -1.34
C PRO A 17 -17.76 5.69 -1.65
N PRO A 18 -17.49 4.80 -2.62
CA PRO A 18 -18.38 3.70 -2.94
C PRO A 18 -18.56 2.77 -1.72
N ALA A 19 -19.74 2.18 -1.59
CA ALA A 19 -20.08 1.32 -0.46
C ALA A 19 -19.10 0.14 -0.32
N TRP A 20 -18.77 -0.50 -1.44
CA TRP A 20 -17.85 -1.63 -1.44
C TRP A 20 -16.45 -1.30 -0.85
N ALA A 21 -15.96 -0.06 -1.05
CA ALA A 21 -14.65 0.36 -0.53
C ALA A 21 -14.66 0.54 1.00
N ARG A 22 -15.82 0.86 1.59
CA ARG A 22 -16.00 0.90 3.04
C ARG A 22 -16.04 -0.49 3.68
N GLU A 23 -16.51 -1.48 2.92
CA GLU A 23 -16.58 -2.90 3.31
C GLU A 23 -15.32 -3.68 2.93
N ALA A 24 -14.36 -3.03 2.27
CA ALA A 24 -13.14 -3.68 1.79
C ALA A 24 -12.27 -4.20 2.94
N ILE A 25 -11.73 -5.38 2.72
CA ILE A 25 -10.59 -5.95 3.42
C ILE A 25 -9.50 -6.08 2.38
N TRP A 26 -8.60 -5.12 2.39
CA TRP A 26 -7.57 -4.96 1.39
C TRP A 26 -6.45 -5.97 1.55
N TYR A 27 -6.01 -6.54 0.43
CA TYR A 27 -4.80 -7.34 0.35
C TYR A 27 -3.89 -6.77 -0.74
N GLN A 28 -2.73 -6.24 -0.35
CA GLN A 28 -1.76 -5.66 -1.28
C GLN A 28 -0.87 -6.75 -1.85
N ILE A 29 -0.73 -6.79 -3.18
CA ILE A 29 0.10 -7.76 -3.89
C ILE A 29 1.24 -7.07 -4.63
N PHE A 30 2.47 -7.48 -4.31
CA PHE A 30 3.67 -7.19 -5.08
C PHE A 30 3.97 -8.40 -5.96
N VAL A 31 3.52 -8.37 -7.22
CA VAL A 31 3.43 -9.54 -8.11
C VAL A 31 4.76 -10.30 -8.24
N GLU A 32 5.85 -9.59 -8.48
CA GLU A 32 7.20 -10.18 -8.66
C GLU A 32 7.68 -10.99 -7.44
N ARG A 33 7.10 -10.76 -6.24
CA ARG A 33 7.44 -11.42 -4.97
C ARG A 33 6.31 -12.28 -4.42
N PHE A 34 5.22 -12.44 -5.18
CA PHE A 34 4.04 -13.16 -4.73
C PHE A 34 4.15 -14.67 -4.95
N TYR A 35 4.24 -15.12 -6.19
CA TYR A 35 4.44 -16.52 -6.57
C TYR A 35 4.82 -16.64 -8.05
N ASN A 36 5.81 -17.49 -8.38
CA ASN A 36 6.18 -17.80 -9.76
C ASN A 36 5.27 -18.93 -10.27
N GLY A 37 4.26 -18.58 -11.03
CA GLY A 37 3.24 -19.50 -11.55
C GLY A 37 3.58 -20.10 -12.91
N ASN A 38 4.45 -19.42 -13.69
CA ASN A 38 4.81 -19.82 -15.05
C ASN A 38 6.30 -19.59 -15.32
N GLN A 39 7.09 -20.63 -15.29
CA GLN A 39 8.53 -20.52 -15.54
C GLN A 39 8.90 -20.11 -16.98
N ALA A 40 7.97 -20.23 -17.94
CA ALA A 40 8.24 -19.89 -19.34
C ALA A 40 8.32 -18.37 -19.60
N ASN A 41 7.73 -17.56 -18.72
CA ASN A 41 7.77 -16.09 -18.80
C ASN A 41 8.81 -15.46 -17.87
N ASN A 42 9.62 -16.27 -17.20
CA ASN A 42 10.61 -15.77 -16.26
C ASN A 42 11.47 -14.65 -16.86
N PRO A 43 11.78 -13.62 -16.06
CA PRO A 43 12.65 -12.51 -16.46
C PRO A 43 13.99 -13.00 -17.03
N THR A 44 14.40 -12.39 -18.13
CA THR A 44 15.69 -12.61 -18.80
C THR A 44 16.42 -11.27 -18.94
N PRO A 45 17.73 -11.24 -19.27
CA PRO A 45 18.42 -9.97 -19.55
C PRO A 45 17.75 -9.10 -20.63
N ILE A 46 17.03 -9.73 -21.58
CA ILE A 46 16.31 -9.00 -22.63
C ILE A 46 15.04 -8.33 -22.10
N THR A 47 14.33 -8.97 -21.17
CA THR A 47 13.06 -8.48 -20.63
C THR A 47 13.23 -7.69 -19.33
N SER A 48 14.40 -7.78 -18.67
CA SER A 48 14.71 -7.16 -17.38
C SER A 48 15.81 -6.12 -17.53
N ASP A 49 15.48 -5.00 -18.10
CA ASP A 49 16.35 -3.82 -18.07
C ASP A 49 16.43 -3.29 -16.63
N ASN A 50 17.61 -2.81 -16.21
CA ASN A 50 17.80 -2.30 -14.86
C ASN A 50 18.28 -0.85 -14.87
N ALA A 51 17.52 0.01 -14.18
CA ALA A 51 17.84 1.42 -14.04
C ALA A 51 19.12 1.71 -13.22
N LEU A 52 19.61 0.76 -12.40
CA LEU A 52 20.78 0.95 -11.54
C LEU A 52 22.09 0.47 -12.18
N ILE A 53 22.03 -0.60 -12.97
CA ILE A 53 23.17 -1.18 -13.68
C ILE A 53 22.70 -1.60 -15.07
N ASP A 54 23.09 -0.85 -16.07
CA ASP A 54 22.83 -1.12 -17.47
C ASP A 54 24.17 -1.26 -18.20
N PRO A 55 24.45 -2.37 -18.91
CA PRO A 55 23.61 -3.60 -18.97
C PRO A 55 23.72 -4.48 -17.71
N LEU A 56 22.72 -5.36 -17.53
CA LEU A 56 22.83 -6.44 -16.53
C LEU A 56 24.11 -7.27 -16.78
N PRO A 57 24.72 -7.84 -15.73
CA PRO A 57 25.87 -8.74 -15.91
C PRO A 57 25.53 -9.90 -16.86
N ASP A 58 26.47 -10.29 -17.72
CA ASP A 58 26.27 -11.34 -18.73
C ASP A 58 25.82 -12.69 -18.14
N ASP A 59 26.22 -12.98 -16.90
CA ASP A 59 25.85 -14.19 -16.16
C ASP A 59 24.69 -13.96 -15.17
N TRP A 60 23.97 -12.82 -15.30
CA TRP A 60 22.78 -12.59 -14.50
C TRP A 60 21.75 -13.71 -14.73
N SER A 61 21.15 -14.16 -13.65
CA SER A 61 20.12 -15.20 -13.66
C SER A 61 19.05 -14.94 -12.61
N LEU A 62 17.88 -15.50 -12.84
CA LEU A 62 16.80 -15.51 -11.87
C LEU A 62 17.27 -16.12 -10.55
N THR A 63 16.81 -15.58 -9.43
CA THR A 63 17.10 -16.10 -8.09
C THR A 63 16.06 -17.14 -7.71
N ASP A 64 16.49 -18.27 -7.17
CA ASP A 64 15.60 -19.30 -6.66
C ASP A 64 14.72 -18.75 -5.54
N TRP A 65 13.44 -19.13 -5.52
CA TRP A 65 12.45 -18.58 -4.58
C TRP A 65 12.85 -18.78 -3.12
N GLY A 66 13.39 -19.93 -2.76
CA GLY A 66 13.85 -20.27 -1.42
C GLY A 66 15.28 -19.83 -1.08
N HIS A 67 15.95 -19.07 -1.95
CA HIS A 67 17.31 -18.61 -1.73
C HIS A 67 17.44 -17.75 -0.46
N ASN A 68 18.55 -17.92 0.28
CA ASN A 68 18.86 -17.09 1.44
C ASN A 68 18.89 -15.60 1.05
N TRP A 69 17.94 -14.82 1.59
CA TRP A 69 17.75 -13.41 1.23
C TRP A 69 19.04 -12.59 1.31
N TYR A 70 19.85 -12.78 2.35
CA TYR A 70 21.05 -11.97 2.60
C TYR A 70 22.32 -12.48 1.90
N LYS A 71 22.22 -13.57 1.16
CA LYS A 71 23.34 -14.13 0.41
C LYS A 71 23.34 -13.59 -1.02
N GLN A 72 24.41 -12.88 -1.40
CA GLN A 72 24.55 -12.43 -2.79
C GLN A 72 24.80 -13.60 -3.74
N GLU A 73 24.17 -13.56 -4.91
CA GLU A 73 24.38 -14.49 -6.00
C GLU A 73 25.81 -14.36 -6.59
N PRO A 74 26.28 -15.38 -7.32
CA PRO A 74 27.59 -15.33 -7.98
C PRO A 74 27.75 -14.14 -8.93
N TRP A 75 26.71 -13.83 -9.74
CA TRP A 75 26.70 -12.68 -10.64
C TRP A 75 26.76 -11.35 -9.87
N ALA A 76 26.03 -11.24 -8.76
CA ALA A 76 26.00 -10.05 -7.93
C ALA A 76 27.38 -9.74 -7.31
N LYS A 77 28.08 -10.77 -6.81
CA LYS A 77 29.44 -10.63 -6.26
C LYS A 77 30.45 -10.13 -7.28
N LYS A 78 30.33 -10.53 -8.55
CA LYS A 78 31.24 -10.09 -9.63
C LYS A 78 31.13 -8.60 -9.93
N THR A 79 29.98 -7.95 -9.64
CA THR A 79 29.82 -6.51 -9.84
C THR A 79 30.70 -5.68 -8.88
N GLY A 80 31.15 -6.25 -7.77
CA GLY A 80 31.83 -5.51 -6.70
C GLY A 80 30.95 -4.58 -5.89
N LEU A 81 29.63 -4.56 -6.15
CA LEU A 81 28.67 -3.77 -5.41
C LEU A 81 28.23 -4.48 -4.14
N ASP A 82 27.80 -3.69 -3.15
CA ASP A 82 27.27 -4.25 -1.91
C ASP A 82 25.89 -4.92 -2.10
N PHE A 83 25.45 -5.63 -1.06
CA PHE A 83 24.17 -6.35 -1.05
C PHE A 83 22.98 -5.44 -1.38
N TYR A 84 22.86 -4.27 -0.72
CA TYR A 84 21.70 -3.38 -0.87
C TYR A 84 21.61 -2.72 -2.25
N ARG A 85 22.73 -2.66 -2.98
CA ARG A 85 22.73 -2.22 -4.38
C ARG A 85 22.37 -3.36 -5.33
N THR A 86 22.91 -4.56 -5.11
CA THR A 86 22.66 -5.71 -6.01
C THR A 86 21.27 -6.33 -5.82
N ILE A 87 20.68 -6.24 -4.64
CA ILE A 87 19.34 -6.80 -4.36
C ILE A 87 18.24 -6.17 -5.23
N GLN A 88 18.40 -4.93 -5.67
CA GLN A 88 17.47 -4.24 -6.58
C GLN A 88 17.45 -4.86 -7.99
N MET A 89 18.51 -5.60 -8.36
CA MET A 89 18.61 -6.32 -9.64
C MET A 89 18.04 -7.74 -9.57
N ARG A 90 17.73 -8.22 -8.36
CA ARG A 90 17.24 -9.58 -8.13
C ARG A 90 15.80 -9.72 -8.59
N ARG A 91 15.52 -10.80 -9.33
CA ARG A 91 14.18 -11.21 -9.75
C ARG A 91 13.91 -12.63 -9.30
N TYR A 92 12.66 -12.89 -8.91
CA TYR A 92 12.17 -14.21 -8.51
C TYR A 92 11.14 -14.78 -9.49
N GLY A 93 10.67 -13.95 -10.43
CA GLY A 93 9.75 -14.37 -11.48
C GLY A 93 8.31 -14.54 -11.03
N GLY A 94 7.90 -13.89 -9.94
CA GLY A 94 6.48 -13.81 -9.60
C GLY A 94 5.68 -13.15 -10.72
N ASP A 95 4.50 -13.71 -11.04
CA ASP A 95 3.70 -13.35 -12.21
C ASP A 95 2.18 -13.42 -11.96
N LEU A 96 1.38 -13.10 -12.99
CA LEU A 96 -0.08 -13.16 -12.90
C LEU A 96 -0.62 -14.60 -12.85
N ASP A 97 0.07 -15.58 -13.42
CA ASP A 97 -0.26 -17.00 -13.24
C ASP A 97 -0.12 -17.42 -11.78
N GLY A 98 0.90 -16.91 -11.11
CA GLY A 98 1.08 -17.10 -9.67
C GLY A 98 -0.08 -16.56 -8.86
N VAL A 99 -0.58 -15.38 -9.20
CA VAL A 99 -1.78 -14.83 -8.54
C VAL A 99 -3.00 -15.70 -8.81
N LEU A 100 -3.21 -16.13 -10.07
CA LEU A 100 -4.30 -17.03 -10.46
C LEU A 100 -4.29 -18.35 -9.67
N GLN A 101 -3.11 -18.97 -9.50
CA GLN A 101 -2.96 -20.23 -8.76
C GLN A 101 -3.24 -20.06 -7.25
N LYS A 102 -3.11 -18.86 -6.71
CA LYS A 102 -3.31 -18.57 -5.27
C LYS A 102 -4.68 -17.96 -4.94
N ILE A 103 -5.63 -17.90 -5.89
CA ILE A 103 -7.00 -17.38 -5.63
C ILE A 103 -7.68 -18.17 -4.51
N ALA A 104 -7.52 -19.50 -4.47
CA ALA A 104 -8.08 -20.32 -3.41
C ALA A 104 -7.56 -19.95 -2.01
N TYR A 105 -6.27 -19.59 -1.90
CA TYR A 105 -5.65 -19.08 -0.69
C TYR A 105 -6.24 -17.73 -0.27
N LEU A 106 -6.39 -16.80 -1.21
CA LEU A 106 -6.95 -15.47 -0.96
C LEU A 106 -8.42 -15.55 -0.50
N LYS A 107 -9.18 -16.48 -1.09
CA LYS A 107 -10.56 -16.80 -0.65
C LYS A 107 -10.59 -17.41 0.75
N ASP A 108 -9.70 -18.36 1.04
CA ASP A 108 -9.60 -18.99 2.37
C ASP A 108 -9.20 -17.97 3.44
N LEU A 109 -8.32 -17.05 3.12
CA LEU A 109 -7.99 -15.90 3.99
C LEU A 109 -9.24 -15.02 4.22
N GLY A 110 -10.08 -14.86 3.20
CA GLY A 110 -11.37 -14.19 3.29
C GLY A 110 -11.36 -12.72 2.88
N ILE A 111 -10.34 -12.23 2.16
CA ILE A 111 -10.28 -10.87 1.62
C ILE A 111 -11.36 -10.65 0.55
N ASN A 112 -11.69 -9.42 0.24
CA ASN A 112 -12.65 -9.06 -0.80
C ASN A 112 -12.19 -7.89 -1.69
N ALA A 113 -10.95 -7.40 -1.50
CA ALA A 113 -10.37 -6.39 -2.35
C ALA A 113 -8.84 -6.58 -2.47
N ILE A 114 -8.32 -6.46 -3.69
CA ILE A 114 -6.89 -6.51 -3.98
C ILE A 114 -6.42 -5.15 -4.46
N TYR A 115 -5.30 -4.72 -3.90
CA TYR A 115 -4.49 -3.62 -4.37
C TYR A 115 -3.20 -4.18 -4.96
N PHE A 116 -3.02 -4.07 -6.27
CA PHE A 116 -1.76 -4.42 -6.92
C PHE A 116 -0.79 -3.23 -6.87
N ASN A 117 0.43 -3.44 -6.39
CA ASN A 117 1.55 -2.54 -6.70
C ASN A 117 1.67 -2.38 -8.21
N PRO A 118 2.40 -1.38 -8.73
CA PRO A 118 2.47 -1.19 -10.16
C PRO A 118 2.82 -2.48 -10.91
N ILE A 119 2.01 -2.80 -11.92
CA ILE A 119 2.20 -3.96 -12.81
C ILE A 119 2.39 -3.57 -14.26
N ASN A 120 2.40 -2.25 -14.53
CA ASN A 120 2.70 -1.71 -15.84
C ASN A 120 4.14 -2.02 -16.29
N ASP A 121 4.37 -1.98 -17.60
CA ASP A 121 5.69 -2.20 -18.17
C ASP A 121 6.71 -1.18 -17.64
N ALA A 122 7.79 -1.68 -17.02
CA ALA A 122 8.82 -0.88 -16.40
C ALA A 122 10.12 -1.68 -16.21
N PRO A 123 11.32 -1.04 -16.18
CA PRO A 123 12.58 -1.74 -16.01
C PRO A 123 12.81 -2.24 -14.58
N SER A 124 12.37 -1.52 -13.58
CA SER A 124 12.59 -1.91 -12.18
C SER A 124 11.63 -2.98 -11.68
N LEU A 125 11.99 -3.63 -10.58
CA LEU A 125 11.10 -4.59 -9.91
C LEU A 125 9.88 -3.94 -9.26
N HIS A 126 9.97 -2.66 -8.86
CA HIS A 126 8.88 -1.91 -8.21
C HIS A 126 7.94 -1.23 -9.21
N LYS A 127 8.37 -1.04 -10.46
CA LYS A 127 7.60 -0.54 -11.61
C LYS A 127 7.01 0.87 -11.50
N TYR A 128 7.51 1.70 -10.58
CA TYR A 128 7.16 3.13 -10.53
C TYR A 128 7.86 3.96 -11.62
N ASP A 129 8.89 3.41 -12.27
CA ASP A 129 9.62 3.96 -13.40
C ASP A 129 9.09 3.45 -14.74
N ALA A 130 7.81 3.70 -15.01
CA ALA A 130 7.10 3.18 -16.17
C ALA A 130 7.79 3.48 -17.49
N ARG A 131 7.84 2.48 -18.40
CA ARG A 131 8.08 2.63 -19.84
C ARG A 131 6.77 2.87 -20.59
N HIS A 132 5.71 2.16 -20.18
CA HIS A 132 4.36 2.26 -20.73
C HIS A 132 3.34 2.09 -19.60
N TYR A 133 2.37 3.01 -19.51
CA TYR A 133 1.27 2.86 -18.55
C TYR A 133 0.09 2.05 -19.11
N HIS A 134 -0.01 1.96 -20.44
CA HIS A 134 -1.11 1.28 -21.12
C HIS A 134 -0.85 -0.20 -21.40
N HIS A 135 0.26 -0.75 -20.92
CA HIS A 135 0.61 -2.17 -20.97
C HIS A 135 1.04 -2.71 -19.62
N ILE A 136 0.68 -3.95 -19.37
CA ILE A 136 1.22 -4.77 -18.29
C ILE A 136 2.63 -5.22 -18.64
N ASP A 137 3.49 -5.37 -17.65
CA ASP A 137 4.87 -5.85 -17.84
C ASP A 137 4.89 -7.20 -18.57
N VAL A 138 5.72 -7.29 -19.59
CA VAL A 138 5.79 -8.47 -20.45
C VAL A 138 6.15 -9.75 -19.72
N THR A 139 6.89 -9.66 -18.61
CA THR A 139 7.26 -10.82 -17.77
C THR A 139 6.09 -11.37 -16.97
N PHE A 140 4.93 -10.73 -17.00
CA PHE A 140 3.71 -11.20 -16.37
C PHE A 140 2.75 -11.91 -17.33
N GLY A 141 3.08 -11.91 -18.65
CA GLY A 141 2.29 -12.52 -19.73
C GLY A 141 2.81 -13.87 -20.18
N ASP A 142 2.21 -14.40 -21.28
CA ASP A 142 2.56 -15.71 -21.84
C ASP A 142 3.64 -15.66 -22.91
N ASP A 143 3.81 -14.50 -23.57
CA ASP A 143 4.75 -14.31 -24.69
C ASP A 143 5.52 -12.99 -24.55
N PRO A 144 6.49 -12.89 -23.64
CA PRO A 144 7.23 -11.65 -23.42
C PRO A 144 7.86 -11.06 -24.67
N ILE A 145 8.40 -11.91 -25.56
CA ILE A 145 9.06 -11.46 -26.80
C ILE A 145 8.05 -11.01 -27.85
N GLY A 146 6.90 -11.69 -27.96
CA GLY A 146 5.80 -11.26 -28.83
C GLY A 146 5.19 -9.94 -28.35
N ASP A 147 5.03 -9.78 -27.04
CA ASP A 147 4.51 -8.56 -26.41
C ASP A 147 5.42 -7.35 -26.67
N LEU A 148 6.74 -7.50 -26.55
CA LEU A 148 7.70 -6.44 -26.93
C LEU A 148 7.57 -6.02 -28.40
N LYS A 149 7.29 -6.96 -29.32
CA LYS A 149 7.08 -6.65 -30.76
C LYS A 149 5.76 -5.90 -30.99
N ILE A 150 4.69 -6.28 -30.27
CA ILE A 150 3.41 -5.57 -30.31
C ILE A 150 3.63 -4.12 -29.87
N MET A 151 4.20 -3.91 -28.69
CA MET A 151 4.48 -2.59 -28.14
C MET A 151 5.34 -1.73 -29.07
N ALA A 152 6.37 -2.30 -29.69
CA ALA A 152 7.24 -1.60 -30.64
C ALA A 152 6.53 -1.21 -31.96
N SER A 153 5.37 -1.79 -32.28
CA SER A 153 4.60 -1.51 -33.49
C SER A 153 3.56 -0.41 -33.35
N GLU A 154 3.35 0.10 -32.14
CA GLU A 154 2.31 1.07 -31.81
C GLU A 154 2.81 2.52 -31.92
N ASP A 155 1.89 3.43 -32.20
CA ASP A 155 2.05 4.84 -31.83
C ASP A 155 1.58 5.02 -30.38
N HIS A 156 2.51 5.09 -29.45
CA HIS A 156 2.21 5.13 -28.02
C HIS A 156 1.39 6.35 -27.57
N ASN A 157 1.34 7.42 -28.40
CA ASN A 157 0.50 8.58 -28.13
C ASN A 157 -0.89 8.49 -28.77
N ASN A 158 -1.13 7.51 -29.61
CA ASN A 158 -2.41 7.32 -30.28
C ASN A 158 -3.15 6.08 -29.77
N PRO A 159 -4.14 6.23 -28.88
CA PRO A 159 -4.88 5.09 -28.30
C PRO A 159 -5.55 4.17 -29.32
N GLU A 160 -5.86 4.65 -30.53
CA GLU A 160 -6.47 3.84 -31.58
C GLU A 160 -5.51 2.78 -32.16
N THR A 161 -4.20 2.93 -31.93
CA THR A 161 -3.18 1.96 -32.37
C THR A 161 -2.83 0.92 -31.31
N TRP A 162 -3.25 1.14 -30.05
CA TRP A 162 -2.90 0.27 -28.94
C TRP A 162 -3.54 -1.11 -29.07
N GLN A 163 -2.71 -2.12 -29.03
CA GLN A 163 -3.12 -3.51 -29.08
C GLN A 163 -3.13 -4.12 -27.66
N TRP A 164 -3.74 -5.26 -27.51
CA TRP A 164 -3.71 -6.03 -26.27
C TRP A 164 -2.59 -7.07 -26.34
N THR A 165 -1.57 -6.92 -25.51
CA THR A 165 -0.49 -7.90 -25.33
C THR A 165 -1.00 -9.18 -24.67
N SER A 166 -0.16 -10.22 -24.58
CA SER A 166 -0.51 -11.44 -23.83
C SER A 166 -0.62 -11.14 -22.35
N ALA A 167 0.24 -10.28 -21.83
CA ALA A 167 0.22 -9.83 -20.43
C ALA A 167 -1.05 -9.04 -20.12
N ASP A 168 -1.46 -8.10 -20.98
CA ASP A 168 -2.70 -7.34 -20.81
C ASP A 168 -3.93 -8.26 -20.76
N LYS A 169 -4.04 -9.19 -21.72
CA LYS A 169 -5.14 -10.17 -21.78
C LYS A 169 -5.18 -11.06 -20.53
N LYS A 170 -4.01 -11.48 -20.05
CA LYS A 170 -3.91 -12.27 -18.82
C LYS A 170 -4.40 -11.49 -17.61
N PHE A 171 -4.02 -10.22 -17.48
CA PHE A 171 -4.49 -9.34 -16.42
C PHE A 171 -6.02 -9.15 -16.46
N LEU A 172 -6.59 -8.85 -17.63
CA LEU A 172 -8.05 -8.71 -17.78
C LEU A 172 -8.79 -10.02 -17.44
N ASN A 173 -8.23 -11.16 -17.81
CA ASN A 173 -8.78 -12.46 -17.40
C ASN A 173 -8.70 -12.66 -15.87
N LEU A 174 -7.60 -12.27 -15.24
CA LEU A 174 -7.46 -12.30 -13.78
C LEU A 174 -8.51 -11.40 -13.11
N VAL A 175 -8.72 -10.17 -13.58
CA VAL A 175 -9.75 -9.25 -13.06
C VAL A 175 -11.13 -9.91 -13.17
N LYS A 176 -11.46 -10.48 -14.32
CA LYS A 176 -12.74 -11.19 -14.52
C LYS A 176 -12.94 -12.32 -13.52
N ILE A 177 -11.91 -13.13 -13.27
CA ILE A 177 -11.99 -14.26 -12.31
C ILE A 177 -12.14 -13.72 -10.89
N LEU A 178 -11.37 -12.71 -10.51
CA LEU A 178 -11.47 -12.09 -9.18
C LEU A 178 -12.86 -11.49 -8.94
N HIS A 179 -13.46 -10.84 -9.93
CA HIS A 179 -14.84 -10.34 -9.85
C HIS A 179 -15.86 -11.47 -9.68
N GLN A 180 -15.68 -12.61 -10.35
CA GLN A 180 -16.53 -13.80 -10.16
C GLN A 180 -16.44 -14.36 -8.74
N GLU A 181 -15.31 -14.18 -8.09
CA GLU A 181 -15.07 -14.55 -6.69
C GLU A 181 -15.45 -13.46 -5.68
N GLY A 182 -16.04 -12.35 -6.14
CA GLY A 182 -16.46 -11.23 -5.30
C GLY A 182 -15.31 -10.36 -4.78
N ILE A 183 -14.16 -10.37 -5.46
CA ILE A 183 -12.96 -9.64 -5.09
C ILE A 183 -12.80 -8.43 -6.02
N LYS A 184 -12.76 -7.24 -5.45
CA LYS A 184 -12.51 -5.97 -6.15
C LYS A 184 -11.02 -5.78 -6.43
N VAL A 185 -10.69 -5.05 -7.50
CA VAL A 185 -9.31 -4.86 -7.97
C VAL A 185 -8.99 -3.39 -8.19
N ILE A 186 -7.92 -2.90 -7.53
CA ILE A 186 -7.35 -1.59 -7.83
C ILE A 186 -5.89 -1.71 -8.26
N LEU A 187 -5.46 -0.79 -9.15
CA LEU A 187 -4.08 -0.66 -9.61
C LEU A 187 -3.40 0.56 -9.02
N ASP A 188 -2.09 0.45 -8.88
CA ASP A 188 -1.19 1.53 -8.48
C ASP A 188 -0.64 2.28 -9.70
N PHE A 189 -0.77 3.62 -9.68
CA PHE A 189 -0.19 4.46 -10.71
C PHE A 189 0.48 5.71 -10.13
N SER A 190 1.60 6.10 -10.71
CA SER A 190 2.25 7.38 -10.44
C SER A 190 2.00 8.36 -11.60
N TRP A 191 1.19 9.39 -11.35
CA TRP A 191 0.95 10.45 -12.33
C TRP A 191 1.84 11.68 -12.12
N ASN A 192 2.80 11.60 -11.21
CA ASN A 192 3.77 12.65 -10.95
C ASN A 192 4.97 12.62 -11.89
N HIS A 193 5.43 11.41 -12.25
CA HIS A 193 6.65 11.18 -13.03
C HIS A 193 6.51 9.94 -13.90
N THR A 194 7.41 9.77 -14.86
CA THR A 194 7.59 8.54 -15.64
C THR A 194 8.96 7.93 -15.33
N GLY A 195 9.26 6.77 -15.87
CA GLY A 195 10.65 6.33 -15.98
C GLY A 195 11.42 7.13 -17.04
N ASN A 196 12.74 7.19 -16.91
CA ASN A 196 13.61 7.77 -17.97
C ASN A 196 13.64 6.91 -19.25
N ASN A 197 13.10 5.70 -19.19
CA ASN A 197 12.87 4.81 -20.35
C ASN A 197 11.46 4.94 -20.93
N PHE A 198 10.63 5.85 -20.42
CA PHE A 198 9.30 6.13 -20.98
C PHE A 198 9.41 6.62 -22.43
N TRP A 199 8.58 6.11 -23.31
CA TRP A 199 8.65 6.38 -24.75
C TRP A 199 8.70 7.88 -25.11
N ALA A 200 7.89 8.73 -24.49
CA ALA A 200 7.89 10.17 -24.74
C ALA A 200 9.19 10.84 -24.22
N PHE A 201 9.72 10.39 -23.07
CA PHE A 201 10.98 10.92 -22.57
C PHE A 201 12.17 10.52 -23.43
N LYS A 202 12.19 9.28 -23.97
CA LYS A 202 13.20 8.84 -24.95
C LYS A 202 13.15 9.65 -26.24
N ASP A 203 11.96 10.04 -26.69
CA ASP A 203 11.84 10.96 -27.83
C ASP A 203 12.45 12.33 -27.52
N VAL A 204 12.19 12.87 -26.31
CA VAL A 204 12.81 14.14 -25.89
C VAL A 204 14.33 14.04 -25.80
N GLU A 205 14.89 12.96 -25.26
CA GLU A 205 16.34 12.74 -25.23
C GLU A 205 16.96 12.71 -26.64
N LYS A 206 16.28 12.08 -27.58
CA LYS A 206 16.75 11.91 -28.97
C LYS A 206 16.60 13.17 -29.80
N ASN A 207 15.45 13.83 -29.73
CA ASN A 207 15.06 14.93 -30.63
C ASN A 207 15.19 16.31 -29.98
N LEU A 208 15.47 16.38 -28.68
CA LEU A 208 15.67 17.59 -27.90
C LEU A 208 14.49 18.57 -28.03
N ASP A 209 14.78 19.85 -28.32
CA ASP A 209 13.80 20.91 -28.51
C ASP A 209 12.87 20.73 -29.73
N LYS A 210 13.17 19.76 -30.60
CA LYS A 210 12.32 19.36 -31.73
C LYS A 210 11.33 18.26 -31.40
N SER A 211 11.44 17.64 -30.22
CA SER A 211 10.49 16.62 -29.79
C SER A 211 9.09 17.22 -29.62
N PRO A 212 8.02 16.55 -30.11
CA PRO A 212 6.66 16.96 -29.81
C PRO A 212 6.31 16.82 -28.32
N TYR A 213 7.07 16.03 -27.57
CA TYR A 213 6.83 15.76 -26.14
C TYR A 213 7.70 16.60 -25.19
N LYS A 214 8.48 17.57 -25.71
CA LYS A 214 9.39 18.40 -24.92
C LYS A 214 8.70 19.16 -23.77
N ASP A 215 7.44 19.51 -23.95
CA ASP A 215 6.63 20.23 -22.97
C ASP A 215 5.90 19.30 -21.97
N TRP A 216 6.06 17.98 -22.10
CA TRP A 216 5.53 17.01 -21.12
C TRP A 216 6.32 16.99 -19.82
N TYR A 217 7.58 17.50 -19.86
CA TYR A 217 8.52 17.48 -18.72
C TYR A 217 9.00 18.87 -18.38
N HIS A 218 9.52 19.03 -17.17
CA HIS A 218 10.26 20.24 -16.77
C HIS A 218 11.66 20.20 -17.39
N ALA A 219 11.73 20.34 -18.71
CA ALA A 219 12.95 20.22 -19.51
C ALA A 219 13.50 21.61 -19.90
N ARG A 220 14.82 21.71 -19.99
CA ARG A 220 15.56 22.89 -20.40
C ARG A 220 16.58 22.49 -21.46
N PHE A 221 16.60 23.24 -22.60
CA PHE A 221 17.52 23.03 -23.70
C PHE A 221 18.48 24.22 -23.77
N ILE A 222 19.73 23.98 -23.39
CA ILE A 222 20.75 25.03 -23.26
C ILE A 222 21.74 24.85 -24.41
N GLN A 223 21.78 25.82 -25.33
CA GLN A 223 22.78 25.83 -26.38
C GLN A 223 24.15 26.27 -25.85
N ASP A 224 25.16 25.47 -26.08
CA ASP A 224 26.54 25.81 -25.84
C ASP A 224 27.05 26.62 -27.03
N GLU A 225 27.27 27.93 -26.83
CA GLU A 225 27.69 28.86 -27.88
C GLU A 225 29.06 28.50 -28.51
N LYS A 226 29.92 27.74 -27.79
CA LYS A 226 31.25 27.36 -28.28
C LYS A 226 31.24 26.08 -29.11
N SER A 227 30.47 25.09 -28.70
CA SER A 227 30.42 23.80 -29.38
C SER A 227 29.25 23.69 -30.36
N GLY A 228 28.25 24.56 -30.26
CA GLY A 228 26.99 24.47 -30.99
C GLY A 228 26.11 23.28 -30.57
N GLN A 229 26.47 22.57 -29.49
CA GLN A 229 25.71 21.45 -28.97
C GLN A 229 24.60 21.93 -28.03
N THR A 230 23.44 21.29 -28.12
CA THR A 230 22.35 21.53 -27.18
C THR A 230 22.48 20.57 -25.98
N ARG A 231 22.64 21.11 -24.78
CA ARG A 231 22.59 20.37 -23.53
C ARG A 231 21.15 20.23 -23.06
N PHE A 232 20.75 19.02 -22.73
CA PHE A 232 19.44 18.69 -22.19
C PHE A 232 19.52 18.57 -20.67
N GLU A 233 18.71 19.35 -19.96
CA GLU A 233 18.54 19.26 -18.51
C GLU A 233 17.05 19.11 -18.18
N TYR A 234 16.73 18.37 -17.12
CA TYR A 234 15.36 18.14 -16.65
C TYR A 234 15.30 17.96 -15.16
N ASP A 235 14.12 18.15 -14.60
CA ASP A 235 13.89 17.94 -13.19
C ASP A 235 13.38 16.49 -12.98
N GLY A 236 13.98 15.80 -12.01
CA GLY A 236 13.54 14.48 -11.56
C GLY A 236 12.91 14.59 -10.17
N TRP A 237 11.99 13.71 -9.85
CA TRP A 237 11.35 13.65 -8.54
C TRP A 237 12.41 13.55 -7.43
N PHE A 238 12.42 14.50 -6.51
CA PHE A 238 13.50 14.68 -5.52
C PHE A 238 14.92 14.67 -6.09
N GLY A 239 15.11 15.11 -7.35
CA GLY A 239 16.39 15.10 -8.03
C GLY A 239 16.82 13.73 -8.59
N ILE A 240 15.99 12.71 -8.46
CA ILE A 240 16.22 11.36 -8.99
C ILE A 240 16.04 11.39 -10.51
N LYS A 241 17.14 11.29 -11.25
CA LYS A 241 17.14 11.42 -12.72
C LYS A 241 16.41 10.28 -13.44
N ASN A 242 16.30 9.12 -12.82
CA ASN A 242 15.53 8.00 -13.38
C ASN A 242 14.01 8.22 -13.36
N LEU A 243 13.53 9.25 -12.66
CA LEU A 243 12.12 9.57 -12.48
C LEU A 243 11.83 11.02 -12.94
N PRO A 244 11.87 11.31 -14.26
CA PRO A 244 11.60 12.65 -14.79
C PRO A 244 10.17 13.09 -14.46
N GLU A 245 10.04 14.27 -13.84
CA GLU A 245 8.74 14.81 -13.45
C GLU A 245 7.93 15.31 -14.65
N LEU A 246 6.66 14.91 -14.68
CA LEU A 246 5.67 15.45 -15.61
C LEU A 246 5.37 16.92 -15.29
N ARG A 247 5.24 17.73 -16.35
CA ARG A 247 5.11 19.17 -16.23
C ARG A 247 3.79 19.60 -15.61
N LYS A 248 3.89 20.38 -14.54
CA LYS A 248 2.78 21.06 -13.92
C LYS A 248 2.61 22.43 -14.58
N VAL A 249 1.37 22.82 -14.85
CA VAL A 249 1.00 24.09 -15.49
C VAL A 249 0.02 24.85 -14.63
N ASP A 250 0.02 26.18 -14.75
CA ASP A 250 -0.84 27.07 -13.96
C ASP A 250 -0.79 26.75 -12.45
N ALA A 251 0.40 26.34 -12.00
CA ALA A 251 0.58 25.78 -10.66
C ALA A 251 1.06 26.87 -9.68
N ASP A 252 0.46 26.85 -8.49
CA ASP A 252 0.98 27.60 -7.35
C ASP A 252 2.38 27.12 -6.97
N VAL A 253 3.07 27.92 -6.17
CA VAL A 253 4.34 27.50 -5.57
C VAL A 253 4.09 26.32 -4.64
N LYS A 254 4.68 25.18 -4.97
CA LYS A 254 4.55 23.96 -4.18
C LYS A 254 5.27 24.11 -2.84
N VAL A 255 4.53 23.89 -1.75
CA VAL A 255 5.08 23.69 -0.41
C VAL A 255 4.96 22.19 -0.09
N PHE A 256 6.08 21.56 0.24
CA PHE A 256 6.10 20.12 0.51
C PHE A 256 5.10 19.75 1.63
N GLY A 257 4.35 18.66 1.42
CA GLY A 257 3.34 18.20 2.37
C GLY A 257 2.05 19.01 2.41
N HIS A 258 1.89 20.01 1.53
CA HIS A 258 0.70 20.84 1.44
C HIS A 258 0.06 20.76 0.05
N PRO A 259 -1.29 20.84 -0.04
CA PRO A 259 -1.97 20.90 -1.31
C PRO A 259 -1.65 22.21 -2.04
N TYR A 260 -1.63 22.18 -3.37
CA TYR A 260 -1.47 23.34 -4.22
C TYR A 260 -2.37 23.26 -5.45
N GLU A 261 -2.77 24.38 -6.01
CA GLU A 261 -3.59 24.45 -7.21
C GLU A 261 -2.73 24.37 -8.47
N GLY A 262 -3.35 24.08 -9.61
CA GLY A 262 -2.73 23.89 -10.91
C GLY A 262 -3.21 22.63 -11.60
N ASN A 263 -2.56 22.27 -12.72
CA ASN A 263 -2.91 21.10 -13.51
C ASN A 263 -1.65 20.43 -14.06
N LEU A 264 -1.78 19.26 -14.68
CA LEU A 264 -0.76 18.69 -15.54
C LEU A 264 -0.89 19.29 -16.95
N HIS A 265 0.21 19.25 -17.73
CA HIS A 265 0.19 19.65 -19.12
C HIS A 265 -0.97 18.97 -19.88
N PRO A 266 -1.73 19.69 -20.72
CA PRO A 266 -2.98 19.16 -21.33
C PRO A 266 -2.81 17.84 -22.08
N GLU A 267 -1.72 17.67 -22.83
CA GLU A 267 -1.45 16.42 -23.56
C GLU A 267 -1.10 15.26 -22.63
N VAL A 268 -0.33 15.53 -21.56
CA VAL A 268 -0.06 14.54 -20.50
C VAL A 268 -1.36 14.08 -19.88
N LYS A 269 -2.23 15.04 -19.51
CA LYS A 269 -3.55 14.74 -18.94
C LYS A 269 -4.40 13.89 -19.90
N ALA A 270 -4.41 14.22 -21.19
CA ALA A 270 -5.15 13.46 -22.19
C ALA A 270 -4.62 12.02 -22.32
N HIS A 271 -3.30 11.82 -22.32
CA HIS A 271 -2.69 10.49 -22.34
C HIS A 271 -3.06 9.68 -21.09
N ILE A 272 -2.95 10.28 -19.89
CA ILE A 272 -3.36 9.63 -18.63
C ILE A 272 -4.83 9.20 -18.70
N PHE A 273 -5.72 10.05 -19.18
CA PHE A 273 -7.15 9.74 -19.30
C PHE A 273 -7.42 8.59 -20.28
N ALA A 274 -6.67 8.54 -21.38
CA ALA A 274 -6.75 7.42 -22.33
C ALA A 274 -6.29 6.09 -21.69
N VAL A 275 -5.19 6.11 -20.95
CA VAL A 275 -4.71 4.95 -20.16
C VAL A 275 -5.78 4.49 -19.16
N CYS A 276 -6.36 5.42 -18.41
CA CYS A 276 -7.39 5.07 -17.43
C CYS A 276 -8.62 4.45 -18.09
N LYS A 277 -9.09 5.03 -19.21
CA LYS A 277 -10.22 4.47 -19.97
C LYS A 277 -9.95 3.04 -20.42
N ARG A 278 -8.73 2.76 -20.93
CA ARG A 278 -8.31 1.40 -21.34
C ARG A 278 -8.48 0.36 -20.21
N TRP A 279 -8.11 0.70 -18.99
CA TRP A 279 -8.19 -0.24 -17.85
C TRP A 279 -9.56 -0.27 -17.17
N MET A 280 -10.38 0.77 -17.32
CA MET A 280 -11.71 0.86 -16.73
C MET A 280 -12.81 0.26 -17.61
N ASP A 281 -12.67 0.36 -18.93
CA ASP A 281 -13.63 -0.10 -19.94
C ASP A 281 -12.88 -0.73 -21.12
N PRO A 282 -12.26 -1.92 -20.89
CA PRO A 282 -11.32 -2.52 -21.85
C PRO A 282 -11.98 -2.96 -23.17
N ASN A 283 -13.28 -3.22 -23.20
CA ASN A 283 -14.01 -3.60 -24.39
C ASN A 283 -14.76 -2.41 -25.05
N GLY A 284 -14.76 -1.24 -24.40
CA GLY A 284 -15.38 -0.01 -24.91
C GLY A 284 -16.92 -0.04 -24.95
N ASP A 285 -17.57 -0.95 -24.21
CA ASP A 285 -19.03 -1.09 -24.23
C ASP A 285 -19.77 -0.18 -23.24
N GLY A 286 -19.03 0.65 -22.50
CA GLY A 286 -19.56 1.56 -21.49
C GLY A 286 -20.01 0.86 -20.21
N LYS A 287 -19.64 -0.41 -20.01
CA LYS A 287 -19.91 -1.18 -18.79
C LYS A 287 -18.59 -1.51 -18.10
N PHE A 288 -18.41 -1.01 -16.93
CA PHE A 288 -17.17 -1.07 -16.15
C PHE A 288 -17.00 -2.38 -15.35
N LYS A 289 -17.74 -3.46 -15.67
CA LYS A 289 -17.67 -4.73 -14.92
C LYS A 289 -16.47 -5.60 -15.29
N ASP A 290 -15.82 -5.32 -16.39
CA ASP A 290 -14.68 -6.05 -16.94
C ASP A 290 -13.34 -5.32 -16.78
N GLY A 291 -13.39 -4.09 -16.26
CA GLY A 291 -12.22 -3.29 -15.91
C GLY A 291 -11.93 -3.27 -14.41
N ILE A 292 -10.93 -2.47 -14.04
CA ILE A 292 -10.54 -2.27 -12.63
C ILE A 292 -11.56 -1.43 -11.86
N ASP A 293 -11.62 -1.60 -10.54
CA ASP A 293 -12.59 -0.94 -9.66
C ASP A 293 -12.07 0.35 -9.02
N GLY A 294 -10.79 0.67 -9.18
CA GLY A 294 -10.19 1.86 -8.58
C GLY A 294 -8.69 1.98 -8.83
N MET A 295 -8.11 3.02 -8.25
CA MET A 295 -6.67 3.29 -8.32
C MET A 295 -6.12 3.76 -6.97
N ARG A 296 -4.93 3.26 -6.65
CA ARG A 296 -4.01 3.88 -5.69
C ARG A 296 -3.12 4.84 -6.45
N LEU A 297 -2.95 6.03 -5.91
CA LEU A 297 -2.28 7.14 -6.58
C LEU A 297 -1.02 7.50 -5.80
N ASP A 298 0.11 7.10 -6.38
CA ASP A 298 1.45 7.28 -5.84
C ASP A 298 1.82 8.76 -5.74
N VAL A 299 2.52 9.12 -4.66
CA VAL A 299 2.98 10.49 -4.37
C VAL A 299 1.97 11.58 -4.71
N ALA A 300 0.72 11.36 -4.30
CA ALA A 300 -0.43 12.15 -4.74
C ALA A 300 -0.35 13.65 -4.40
N GLU A 301 0.37 14.02 -3.34
CA GLU A 301 0.61 15.41 -2.94
C GLU A 301 1.55 16.17 -3.89
N HIS A 302 2.28 15.45 -4.74
CA HIS A 302 3.15 16.06 -5.75
C HIS A 302 2.41 16.46 -7.03
N VAL A 303 1.12 16.13 -7.13
CA VAL A 303 0.28 16.47 -8.28
C VAL A 303 -0.78 17.49 -7.87
N PRO A 304 -1.02 18.56 -8.66
CA PRO A 304 -1.90 19.66 -8.29
C PRO A 304 -3.36 19.22 -8.09
N LEU A 305 -4.09 19.87 -7.19
CA LEU A 305 -5.49 19.59 -6.89
C LEU A 305 -6.42 19.77 -8.09
N GLY A 306 -6.16 20.74 -8.98
CA GLY A 306 -6.97 20.94 -10.18
C GLY A 306 -6.92 19.74 -11.11
N PHE A 307 -5.74 19.09 -11.27
CA PHE A 307 -5.66 17.82 -12.02
C PHE A 307 -6.50 16.73 -11.34
N TRP A 308 -6.41 16.55 -10.02
CA TRP A 308 -7.14 15.50 -9.30
C TRP A 308 -8.66 15.69 -9.37
N ARG A 309 -9.15 16.93 -9.36
CA ARG A 309 -10.58 17.23 -9.55
C ARG A 309 -11.06 16.87 -10.96
N ASP A 310 -10.26 17.19 -11.98
CA ASP A 310 -10.56 16.78 -13.37
C ASP A 310 -10.52 15.26 -13.51
N PHE A 311 -9.52 14.62 -12.90
CA PHE A 311 -9.34 13.17 -12.89
C PHE A 311 -10.54 12.47 -12.23
N ARG A 312 -10.96 12.91 -11.03
CA ARG A 312 -12.15 12.38 -10.36
C ARG A 312 -13.41 12.49 -11.22
N LYS A 313 -13.66 13.66 -11.81
CA LYS A 313 -14.80 13.86 -12.70
C LYS A 313 -14.77 12.90 -13.88
N PHE A 314 -13.59 12.73 -14.49
CA PHE A 314 -13.41 11.83 -15.62
C PHE A 314 -13.70 10.38 -15.25
N VAL A 315 -13.04 9.82 -14.22
CA VAL A 315 -13.23 8.41 -13.84
C VAL A 315 -14.64 8.14 -13.34
N ARG A 316 -15.26 9.08 -12.61
CA ARG A 316 -16.66 8.96 -12.15
C ARG A 316 -17.67 9.06 -13.29
N SER A 317 -17.35 9.71 -14.39
CA SER A 317 -18.19 9.73 -15.59
C SER A 317 -18.23 8.37 -16.29
N ILE A 318 -17.18 7.55 -16.15
CA ILE A 318 -17.10 6.19 -16.68
C ILE A 318 -17.71 5.20 -15.68
N ASN A 319 -17.23 5.22 -14.42
CA ASN A 319 -17.68 4.34 -13.36
C ASN A 319 -18.00 5.15 -12.09
N PRO A 320 -19.29 5.37 -11.74
CA PRO A 320 -19.67 6.10 -10.53
C PRO A 320 -19.18 5.48 -9.22
N GLU A 321 -18.85 4.17 -9.22
CA GLU A 321 -18.33 3.44 -8.06
C GLU A 321 -16.81 3.25 -8.08
N PHE A 322 -16.08 4.00 -8.93
CA PHE A 322 -14.62 3.90 -9.02
C PHE A 322 -13.95 4.49 -7.78
N TYR A 323 -13.13 3.71 -7.08
CA TYR A 323 -12.47 4.13 -5.85
C TYR A 323 -11.12 4.79 -6.11
N LEU A 324 -10.88 5.93 -5.47
CA LEU A 324 -9.62 6.68 -5.54
C LEU A 324 -9.00 6.77 -4.14
N VAL A 325 -7.82 6.19 -3.97
CA VAL A 325 -7.03 6.28 -2.73
C VAL A 325 -5.68 6.91 -3.00
N GLY A 326 -5.40 8.04 -2.35
CA GLY A 326 -4.14 8.77 -2.49
C GLY A 326 -3.08 8.30 -1.48
N GLU A 327 -1.82 8.32 -1.91
CA GLU A 327 -0.72 8.27 -0.97
C GLU A 327 -0.36 9.70 -0.55
N ASN A 328 -0.68 10.05 0.70
CA ASN A 328 -0.40 11.34 1.32
C ASN A 328 0.32 11.09 2.64
N TRP A 329 1.64 11.23 2.66
CA TRP A 329 2.44 10.70 3.77
C TRP A 329 3.14 11.78 4.59
N TRP A 330 4.08 12.53 4.00
CA TRP A 330 5.03 13.37 4.73
C TRP A 330 4.78 14.86 4.56
N THR A 331 4.86 15.61 5.67
CA THR A 331 5.12 17.05 5.64
C THR A 331 6.62 17.28 5.78
N ASN A 332 7.27 16.52 6.66
CA ASN A 332 8.71 16.59 6.87
C ASN A 332 9.23 15.17 7.19
N TRP A 333 10.15 14.70 6.36
CA TRP A 333 10.79 13.40 6.54
C TRP A 333 11.65 13.39 7.82
N PRO A 334 11.66 12.32 8.63
CA PRO A 334 11.00 11.02 8.40
C PRO A 334 9.68 10.82 9.17
N ASP A 335 9.31 11.70 10.08
CA ASP A 335 8.29 11.39 11.08
C ASP A 335 7.14 12.39 11.16
N GLU A 336 7.23 13.53 10.49
CA GLU A 336 6.14 14.51 10.46
C GLU A 336 5.20 14.19 9.31
N LEU A 337 3.97 13.76 9.67
CA LEU A 337 2.96 13.33 8.70
C LEU A 337 2.06 14.49 8.31
N MET A 338 1.70 14.53 7.00
CA MET A 338 0.77 15.55 6.52
C MET A 338 -0.66 15.30 6.99
N ASP A 339 -1.44 16.37 7.00
CA ASP A 339 -2.90 16.30 7.19
C ASP A 339 -3.57 15.97 5.85
N PRO A 340 -4.17 14.79 5.66
CA PRO A 340 -4.78 14.41 4.40
C PRO A 340 -6.16 15.05 4.16
N ALA A 341 -6.74 15.75 5.15
CA ALA A 341 -8.08 16.32 5.05
C ALA A 341 -8.32 17.17 3.79
N PRO A 342 -7.35 17.96 3.26
CA PRO A 342 -7.56 18.71 2.02
C PRO A 342 -7.85 17.85 0.79
N TRP A 343 -7.40 16.60 0.76
CA TRP A 343 -7.57 15.69 -0.39
C TRP A 343 -8.80 14.79 -0.30
N VAL A 344 -9.46 14.73 0.88
CA VAL A 344 -10.59 13.81 1.14
C VAL A 344 -11.90 14.55 1.47
N LYS A 345 -12.10 15.70 0.85
CA LYS A 345 -13.32 16.51 1.01
C LYS A 345 -14.48 16.09 0.09
N GLY A 346 -14.29 15.06 -0.76
CA GLY A 346 -15.27 14.57 -1.72
C GLY A 346 -15.11 15.12 -3.14
N ASP A 347 -14.07 15.93 -3.41
CA ASP A 347 -13.77 16.50 -4.73
C ASP A 347 -12.49 15.94 -5.36
N VAL A 348 -11.66 15.21 -4.58
CA VAL A 348 -10.37 14.64 -5.00
C VAL A 348 -10.36 13.15 -4.77
N PHE A 349 -10.02 12.67 -3.57
CA PHE A 349 -9.96 11.25 -3.24
C PHE A 349 -11.12 10.81 -2.36
N ASP A 350 -11.43 9.52 -2.42
CA ASP A 350 -12.37 8.86 -1.52
C ASP A 350 -11.75 8.61 -0.15
N ALA A 351 -10.43 8.33 -0.16
CA ALA A 351 -9.64 8.03 1.01
C ALA A 351 -8.15 8.26 0.73
N VAL A 352 -7.34 8.07 1.76
CA VAL A 352 -5.88 7.94 1.65
C VAL A 352 -5.39 6.65 2.31
N MET A 353 -4.16 6.24 2.00
CA MET A 353 -3.41 5.28 2.80
C MET A 353 -3.20 5.90 4.18
N HIS A 354 -3.78 5.30 5.24
CA HIS A 354 -3.98 5.99 6.52
C HIS A 354 -2.77 5.88 7.44
N TYR A 355 -1.63 6.43 7.02
CA TYR A 355 -0.37 6.46 7.79
C TYR A 355 -0.52 7.17 9.14
N GLN A 356 -1.38 8.19 9.22
CA GLN A 356 -1.64 8.96 10.44
C GLN A 356 -2.26 8.05 11.51
N TRP A 357 -3.28 7.26 11.14
CA TRP A 357 -3.86 6.27 12.05
C TRP A 357 -2.83 5.20 12.46
N PHE A 358 -2.06 4.68 11.50
CA PHE A 358 -1.05 3.66 11.78
C PHE A 358 -0.03 4.16 12.80
N LYS A 359 0.51 5.38 12.63
CA LYS A 359 1.49 5.96 13.56
C LYS A 359 0.93 6.04 14.98
N ILE A 360 -0.32 6.51 15.15
CA ILE A 360 -0.98 6.65 16.44
C ILE A 360 -1.24 5.26 17.06
N ALA A 361 -1.85 4.34 16.31
CA ALA A 361 -2.17 3.01 16.80
C ALA A 361 -0.90 2.21 17.16
N ARG A 362 0.12 2.26 16.26
CA ARG A 362 1.41 1.66 16.55
C ARG A 362 2.05 2.26 17.81
N GLY A 363 2.02 3.58 17.99
CA GLY A 363 2.55 4.26 19.16
C GLY A 363 1.93 3.77 20.46
N TYR A 364 0.64 3.41 20.46
CA TYR A 364 -0.03 2.82 21.62
C TYR A 364 0.30 1.33 21.84
N PHE A 365 0.24 0.51 20.77
CA PHE A 365 0.35 -0.94 20.91
C PHE A 365 1.79 -1.46 20.90
N ALA A 366 2.74 -0.85 20.19
CA ALA A 366 4.11 -1.35 20.06
C ALA A 366 4.96 -1.18 21.33
N GLN A 367 4.73 -0.15 22.13
CA GLN A 367 5.27 0.16 23.48
C GLN A 367 6.53 -0.59 23.96
N PRO A 368 7.33 -0.07 24.90
CA PRO A 368 6.97 0.73 26.10
C PRO A 368 7.44 2.19 26.13
N ASP A 369 8.42 2.61 25.33
CA ASP A 369 9.06 3.92 25.51
C ASP A 369 8.44 5.02 24.65
N ASP A 370 7.80 4.66 23.53
CA ASP A 370 7.00 5.57 22.68
C ASP A 370 5.58 5.83 23.23
N LYS A 371 5.41 5.68 24.53
CA LYS A 371 4.10 5.67 25.19
C LYS A 371 3.21 6.84 24.83
N LEU A 372 2.30 6.59 23.89
CA LEU A 372 1.03 7.27 23.95
C LEU A 372 0.25 6.66 25.12
N ASN A 373 0.02 7.44 26.18
CA ASN A 373 -0.97 7.03 27.16
C ASN A 373 -2.38 7.10 26.55
N LEU A 374 -3.37 6.53 27.25
CA LEU A 374 -4.74 6.45 26.73
C LEU A 374 -5.32 7.81 26.35
N ASP A 375 -5.07 8.87 27.13
CA ASP A 375 -5.55 10.22 26.85
C ASP A 375 -4.90 10.82 25.61
N GLN A 376 -3.62 10.58 25.40
CA GLN A 376 -2.90 11.02 24.22
C GLN A 376 -3.39 10.27 22.97
N PHE A 377 -3.56 8.94 23.09
CA PHE A 377 -4.12 8.12 22.02
C PHE A 377 -5.51 8.63 21.61
N LYS A 378 -6.40 8.86 22.59
CA LYS A 378 -7.73 9.41 22.35
C LYS A 378 -7.68 10.76 21.63
N ARG A 379 -6.93 11.72 22.17
CA ARG A 379 -6.84 13.07 21.59
C ARG A 379 -6.31 13.05 20.15
N GLN A 380 -5.27 12.25 19.90
CA GLN A 380 -4.69 12.16 18.55
C GLN A 380 -5.65 11.48 17.59
N THR A 381 -6.31 10.39 18.00
CA THR A 381 -7.31 9.69 17.18
C THR A 381 -8.48 10.61 16.84
N ASP A 382 -9.07 11.29 17.85
CA ASP A 382 -10.17 12.23 17.64
C ASP A 382 -9.74 13.38 16.71
N SER A 383 -8.50 13.88 16.83
CA SER A 383 -8.00 15.00 16.03
C SER A 383 -7.92 14.69 14.53
N ILE A 384 -7.70 13.44 14.16
CA ILE A 384 -7.67 13.05 12.73
C ILE A 384 -9.07 12.70 12.23
N PHE A 385 -9.85 11.92 13.00
CA PHE A 385 -11.15 11.44 12.54
C PHE A 385 -12.21 12.54 12.44
N LEU A 386 -12.25 13.50 13.36
CA LEU A 386 -13.21 14.60 13.34
C LEU A 386 -13.07 15.52 12.11
N LYS A 387 -11.97 15.42 11.38
CA LYS A 387 -11.74 16.20 10.15
C LYS A 387 -12.37 15.60 8.90
N TYR A 388 -12.75 14.32 8.91
CA TYR A 388 -13.22 13.60 7.74
C TYR A 388 -14.73 13.40 7.78
N PRO A 389 -15.42 13.45 6.61
CA PRO A 389 -16.80 13.00 6.52
C PRO A 389 -16.94 11.53 6.99
N PRO A 390 -18.05 11.12 7.61
CA PRO A 390 -18.21 9.74 8.12
C PRO A 390 -17.99 8.65 7.08
N ALA A 391 -18.46 8.84 5.85
CA ALA A 391 -18.25 7.86 4.78
C ALA A 391 -16.76 7.74 4.38
N THR A 392 -16.04 8.85 4.39
CA THR A 392 -14.57 8.89 4.16
C THR A 392 -13.84 8.17 5.29
N GLN A 393 -14.21 8.41 6.56
CA GLN A 393 -13.62 7.69 7.70
C GLN A 393 -13.72 6.17 7.52
N GLN A 394 -14.87 5.68 7.04
CA GLN A 394 -15.14 4.26 6.81
C GLN A 394 -14.34 3.68 5.64
N ALA A 395 -14.01 4.50 4.63
CA ALA A 395 -13.27 4.09 3.43
C ALA A 395 -11.75 4.26 3.55
N MET A 396 -11.23 4.93 4.63
CA MET A 396 -9.80 5.10 4.84
C MET A 396 -9.08 3.75 4.85
N MET A 397 -7.99 3.65 4.06
CA MET A 397 -7.21 2.42 4.00
C MET A 397 -6.29 2.33 5.23
N ASN A 398 -6.74 1.64 6.28
CA ASN A 398 -5.99 1.47 7.51
C ASN A 398 -4.86 0.46 7.32
N LEU A 399 -3.70 0.92 6.85
CA LEU A 399 -2.53 0.06 6.66
C LEU A 399 -1.81 -0.23 7.99
N ALA A 400 -1.16 -1.38 8.05
CA ALA A 400 -0.30 -1.79 9.17
C ALA A 400 1.18 -1.86 8.74
N SER A 401 1.41 -2.13 7.47
CA SER A 401 2.71 -2.15 6.78
C SER A 401 2.43 -2.06 5.28
N SER A 402 3.47 -1.88 4.47
CA SER A 402 3.36 -1.83 3.01
C SER A 402 4.70 -2.20 2.37
N HIS A 403 4.79 -2.09 1.05
CA HIS A 403 6.04 -2.23 0.31
C HIS A 403 7.06 -1.12 0.60
N ASP A 404 6.67 -0.04 1.29
CA ASP A 404 7.49 1.13 1.63
C ASP A 404 7.72 1.29 3.14
N SER A 405 7.35 0.30 3.94
CA SER A 405 7.56 0.33 5.39
C SER A 405 8.01 -1.05 5.89
N PRO A 406 8.67 -1.13 7.05
CA PRO A 406 9.02 -2.43 7.63
C PRO A 406 7.79 -3.33 7.76
N ARG A 407 7.97 -4.64 7.61
CA ARG A 407 6.92 -5.60 7.93
C ARG A 407 6.42 -5.42 9.35
N LEU A 408 5.15 -5.69 9.58
CA LEU A 408 4.47 -5.40 10.84
C LEU A 408 5.19 -5.98 12.06
N LEU A 409 5.60 -7.25 12.01
CA LEU A 409 6.35 -7.88 13.10
C LEU A 409 7.69 -7.19 13.37
N SER A 410 8.43 -6.80 12.32
CA SER A 410 9.70 -6.07 12.47
C SER A 410 9.50 -4.66 13.04
N SER A 411 8.44 -3.97 12.61
CA SER A 411 8.06 -2.67 13.15
C SER A 411 7.78 -2.75 14.65
N PHE A 412 7.03 -3.77 15.10
CA PHE A 412 6.72 -3.98 16.52
C PHE A 412 7.89 -4.54 17.32
N PHE A 413 8.88 -5.13 16.68
CA PHE A 413 10.11 -5.58 17.34
C PHE A 413 11.09 -4.42 17.58
N ASN A 414 11.10 -3.42 16.69
CA ASN A 414 11.96 -2.23 16.75
C ASN A 414 11.13 -1.00 17.17
N ILE A 415 10.65 -1.02 18.40
CA ILE A 415 9.60 -0.14 18.93
C ILE A 415 9.86 1.38 18.78
N ASN A 416 11.10 1.83 18.92
CA ASN A 416 11.47 3.25 18.86
C ASN A 416 11.82 3.71 17.43
N LYS A 417 11.43 2.93 16.40
CA LYS A 417 11.73 3.20 14.99
C LYS A 417 10.44 3.21 14.18
N TYR A 418 9.93 4.39 13.82
CA TYR A 418 8.74 4.47 12.96
C TYR A 418 9.08 4.33 11.47
N LYS A 419 9.95 5.21 10.93
CA LYS A 419 10.38 5.16 9.52
C LYS A 419 11.87 5.44 9.34
N PHE A 420 12.48 6.27 10.16
CA PHE A 420 13.90 6.62 10.06
C PHE A 420 14.78 5.57 10.74
N LYS A 421 15.90 5.20 10.10
CA LYS A 421 16.82 4.16 10.59
C LYS A 421 16.16 2.79 10.78
N ASN A 422 15.32 2.42 9.84
CA ASN A 422 14.54 1.18 9.89
C ASN A 422 15.19 0.01 9.14
N LYS A 423 16.49 0.10 8.84
CA LYS A 423 17.26 -0.98 8.22
C LYS A 423 18.73 -0.92 8.63
N PRO A 424 19.44 -2.07 8.62
CA PRO A 424 20.83 -2.17 9.11
C PRO A 424 21.83 -1.21 8.48
N PRO A 425 21.77 -0.84 7.18
CA PRO A 425 22.67 0.17 6.62
C PRO A 425 22.55 1.56 7.26
N GLU A 426 21.39 1.88 7.81
CA GLU A 426 21.10 3.17 8.47
C GLU A 426 21.30 3.10 9.98
N ASP A 427 21.04 1.93 10.57
CA ASP A 427 21.21 1.65 11.99
C ASP A 427 21.55 0.17 12.21
N ASN A 428 22.80 -0.14 12.50
CA ASN A 428 23.25 -1.52 12.70
C ASN A 428 22.61 -2.23 13.92
N GLN A 429 21.92 -1.48 14.78
CA GLN A 429 21.14 -2.02 15.90
C GLN A 429 19.68 -2.33 15.51
N TYR A 430 19.27 -2.10 14.25
CA TYR A 430 17.97 -2.54 13.78
C TYR A 430 17.91 -4.07 13.73
N ARG A 431 16.96 -4.65 14.44
CA ARG A 431 16.81 -6.11 14.61
C ARG A 431 16.05 -6.69 13.41
N THR A 432 16.69 -7.62 12.70
CA THR A 432 16.15 -8.28 11.50
C THR A 432 15.78 -9.75 11.71
N GLN A 433 16.13 -10.33 12.86
CA GLN A 433 15.79 -11.70 13.24
C GLN A 433 14.30 -11.83 13.65
N LYS A 434 13.85 -13.09 13.77
CA LYS A 434 12.49 -13.42 14.23
C LYS A 434 12.19 -12.81 15.60
N PRO A 435 11.06 -12.10 15.76
CA PRO A 435 10.68 -11.49 17.02
C PRO A 435 10.29 -12.53 18.10
N GLY A 436 10.44 -12.13 19.37
CA GLY A 436 9.94 -12.93 20.50
C GLY A 436 8.43 -12.80 20.72
N ILE A 437 7.88 -13.68 21.57
CA ILE A 437 6.42 -13.85 21.80
C ILE A 437 5.70 -12.57 22.21
N ILE A 438 6.32 -11.68 22.98
CA ILE A 438 5.70 -10.40 23.38
C ILE A 438 5.40 -9.51 22.17
N THR A 439 6.29 -9.51 21.16
CA THR A 439 6.04 -8.80 19.90
C THR A 439 4.82 -9.36 19.19
N TYR A 440 4.67 -10.69 19.11
CA TYR A 440 3.49 -11.33 18.54
C TYR A 440 2.20 -10.95 19.28
N TYR A 441 2.22 -10.93 20.61
CA TYR A 441 1.04 -10.54 21.39
C TYR A 441 0.62 -9.10 21.09
N ARG A 442 1.55 -8.16 21.13
CA ARG A 442 1.27 -6.74 20.82
C ARG A 442 0.81 -6.55 19.39
N THR A 443 1.43 -7.24 18.43
CA THR A 443 1.01 -7.23 17.04
C THR A 443 -0.43 -7.74 16.89
N LYS A 444 -0.79 -8.83 17.57
CA LYS A 444 -2.15 -9.38 17.55
C LYS A 444 -3.19 -8.44 18.20
N LEU A 445 -2.84 -7.73 19.26
CA LEU A 445 -3.71 -6.69 19.83
C LEU A 445 -3.93 -5.55 18.84
N PHE A 446 -2.87 -5.06 18.21
CA PHE A 446 -2.97 -4.04 17.16
C PHE A 446 -3.84 -4.51 15.98
N LEU A 447 -3.65 -5.73 15.52
CA LEU A 447 -4.47 -6.30 14.43
C LEU A 447 -5.95 -6.38 14.81
N LEU A 448 -6.28 -6.83 16.03
CA LEU A 448 -7.66 -6.82 16.50
C LEU A 448 -8.23 -5.39 16.50
N HIS A 449 -7.43 -4.40 16.91
CA HIS A 449 -7.84 -3.00 16.81
C HIS A 449 -8.08 -2.58 15.35
N GLN A 450 -7.17 -2.91 14.41
CA GLN A 450 -7.31 -2.59 12.99
C GLN A 450 -8.63 -3.13 12.41
N PHE A 451 -9.00 -4.36 12.76
CA PHE A 451 -10.20 -5.02 12.21
C PHE A 451 -11.51 -4.63 12.91
N THR A 452 -11.46 -4.08 14.12
CA THR A 452 -12.64 -3.62 14.86
C THR A 452 -12.83 -2.11 14.85
N PHE A 453 -11.81 -1.36 14.41
CA PHE A 453 -11.85 0.10 14.34
C PHE A 453 -12.55 0.62 13.07
N VAL A 454 -12.74 1.94 12.97
CA VAL A 454 -13.30 2.62 11.79
C VAL A 454 -12.25 2.66 10.68
N GLY A 455 -12.66 2.41 9.44
CA GLY A 455 -11.81 2.34 8.26
C GLY A 455 -11.71 0.92 7.70
N ALA A 456 -11.19 0.78 6.48
CA ALA A 456 -11.01 -0.48 5.78
C ALA A 456 -9.62 -1.07 6.12
N PRO A 457 -9.52 -2.25 6.74
CA PRO A 457 -8.24 -2.85 7.08
C PRO A 457 -7.47 -3.25 5.83
N HIS A 458 -6.16 -3.06 5.88
CA HIS A 458 -5.24 -3.38 4.80
C HIS A 458 -4.16 -4.36 5.28
N ILE A 459 -3.90 -5.39 4.48
CA ILE A 459 -2.89 -6.43 4.72
C ILE A 459 -1.81 -6.32 3.65
N TRP A 460 -0.56 -6.15 4.06
CA TRP A 460 0.59 -6.31 3.19
C TRP A 460 0.90 -7.80 2.99
N ASN A 461 0.99 -8.28 1.75
CA ASN A 461 1.18 -9.68 1.44
C ASN A 461 2.38 -10.29 2.20
N GLY A 462 2.14 -11.38 2.92
CA GLY A 462 3.11 -12.07 3.76
C GLY A 462 3.07 -11.69 5.25
N ASP A 463 2.43 -10.60 5.67
CA ASP A 463 2.24 -10.31 7.09
C ASP A 463 1.33 -11.34 7.76
N GLU A 464 0.34 -11.83 7.03
CA GLU A 464 -0.52 -12.94 7.46
C GLU A 464 0.21 -14.29 7.52
N MET A 465 1.33 -14.41 6.81
CA MET A 465 2.24 -15.56 6.88
C MET A 465 3.25 -15.45 8.03
N GLY A 466 3.18 -14.37 8.84
CA GLY A 466 4.12 -14.12 9.92
C GLY A 466 5.51 -13.68 9.46
N MET A 467 5.64 -13.17 8.24
CA MET A 467 6.92 -12.70 7.71
C MET A 467 7.42 -11.48 8.48
N PHE A 468 8.74 -11.34 8.53
CA PHE A 468 9.46 -10.20 9.10
C PHE A 468 10.53 -9.72 8.12
N GLY A 469 10.86 -8.44 8.18
CA GLY A 469 11.83 -7.78 7.31
C GLY A 469 11.92 -6.29 7.68
N ALA A 470 13.12 -5.73 7.56
CA ALA A 470 13.37 -4.30 7.71
C ALA A 470 12.66 -3.50 6.60
N ASP A 471 12.88 -2.20 6.55
CA ASP A 471 12.38 -1.35 5.47
C ASP A 471 12.98 -1.75 4.10
N ASP A 472 12.46 -1.19 3.02
CA ASP A 472 12.89 -1.48 1.65
C ASP A 472 14.42 -1.62 1.55
N PRO A 473 14.91 -2.73 1.00
CA PRO A 473 14.23 -3.80 0.25
C PRO A 473 13.76 -5.02 1.08
N ASP A 474 14.09 -5.11 2.37
CA ASP A 474 13.91 -6.32 3.18
C ASP A 474 12.44 -6.66 3.47
N ASN A 475 11.53 -5.68 3.39
CA ASN A 475 10.09 -5.87 3.48
C ASN A 475 9.50 -6.56 2.24
N ARG A 476 10.25 -6.59 1.12
CA ARG A 476 9.86 -7.13 -0.20
C ARG A 476 10.46 -8.52 -0.47
N LYS A 477 10.75 -9.30 0.56
CA LYS A 477 11.15 -10.72 0.42
C LYS A 477 10.08 -11.52 -0.32
N PRO A 478 10.45 -12.58 -1.09
CA PRO A 478 9.47 -13.49 -1.67
C PRO A 478 8.65 -14.18 -0.58
N LEU A 479 7.37 -14.44 -0.86
CA LEU A 479 6.44 -14.98 0.14
C LEU A 479 6.82 -16.41 0.57
N THR A 480 6.65 -16.69 1.87
CA THR A 480 7.00 -17.96 2.50
C THR A 480 5.89 -19.02 2.32
N TRP A 481 5.64 -19.41 1.06
CA TRP A 481 4.66 -20.45 0.76
C TRP A 481 5.04 -21.80 1.37
N PRO A 482 4.08 -22.55 1.96
CA PRO A 482 4.37 -23.79 2.69
C PRO A 482 4.92 -24.93 1.81
N GLU A 483 4.69 -24.89 0.51
CA GLU A 483 5.23 -25.87 -0.46
C GLU A 483 6.64 -25.56 -0.93
N ILE A 484 7.21 -24.41 -0.56
CA ILE A 484 8.58 -23.99 -0.96
C ILE A 484 9.54 -24.21 0.20
N GLU A 485 10.66 -24.85 -0.09
CA GLU A 485 11.75 -24.99 0.87
C GLU A 485 12.68 -23.78 0.81
N PHE A 486 12.95 -23.17 1.97
CA PHE A 486 13.83 -22.01 2.11
C PHE A 486 15.18 -22.40 2.69
N GLU A 487 16.25 -21.78 2.16
CA GLU A 487 17.56 -21.79 2.81
C GLU A 487 17.49 -21.04 4.16
N ILE A 488 18.35 -21.43 5.11
CA ILE A 488 18.48 -20.72 6.39
C ILE A 488 19.02 -19.31 6.13
N GLU A 489 18.30 -18.30 6.55
CA GLU A 489 18.79 -16.93 6.56
C GLU A 489 19.78 -16.75 7.71
N THR A 490 20.91 -16.15 7.38
CA THR A 490 21.95 -15.81 8.34
C THR A 490 21.97 -14.31 8.59
N GLN A 491 22.96 -13.83 9.28
CA GLN A 491 23.14 -12.41 9.61
C GLN A 491 22.92 -11.50 8.40
N CYS A 492 22.01 -10.52 8.56
CA CYS A 492 21.84 -9.44 7.60
C CYS A 492 23.14 -8.62 7.46
N PRO A 493 23.55 -8.25 6.24
CA PRO A 493 24.67 -7.32 6.05
C PRO A 493 24.48 -6.02 6.84
N TYR A 494 25.55 -5.52 7.42
CA TYR A 494 25.59 -4.34 8.31
C TYR A 494 24.90 -4.49 9.66
N SER A 495 24.20 -5.60 9.95
CA SER A 495 23.57 -5.82 11.26
C SER A 495 24.62 -6.19 12.32
N ALA A 496 24.44 -5.64 13.53
CA ALA A 496 25.22 -6.05 14.71
C ALA A 496 24.78 -7.41 15.27
N TYR A 497 23.60 -7.91 14.87
CA TYR A 497 23.04 -9.17 15.38
C TYR A 497 23.39 -10.34 14.47
N LYS A 498 23.82 -11.46 15.09
CA LYS A 498 24.01 -12.75 14.43
C LYS A 498 22.84 -13.65 14.75
N TYR A 499 22.31 -14.33 13.75
CA TYR A 499 21.21 -15.27 13.90
C TYR A 499 21.22 -16.29 12.76
N GLU A 500 20.48 -17.34 12.93
CA GLU A 500 20.14 -18.33 11.91
C GLU A 500 18.66 -18.60 12.01
N GLU A 501 17.90 -18.21 10.97
CA GLU A 501 16.45 -18.33 10.93
C GLU A 501 16.03 -18.99 9.62
N LYS A 502 15.18 -20.00 9.69
CA LYS A 502 14.52 -20.56 8.51
C LYS A 502 13.22 -19.82 8.26
N PRO A 503 13.05 -19.14 7.10
CA PRO A 503 11.76 -18.57 6.75
C PRO A 503 10.70 -19.66 6.65
N GLU A 504 9.56 -19.45 7.32
CA GLU A 504 8.48 -20.44 7.38
C GLU A 504 7.11 -19.74 7.34
N PHE A 505 6.11 -20.46 6.83
CA PHE A 505 4.71 -20.04 6.90
C PHE A 505 4.19 -20.19 8.33
N ASP A 506 3.84 -19.07 8.98
CA ASP A 506 3.25 -19.08 10.31
C ASP A 506 1.74 -19.36 10.24
N ARG A 507 1.34 -20.62 10.41
CA ARG A 507 -0.06 -21.03 10.41
C ARG A 507 -0.88 -20.33 11.49
N ASN A 508 -0.30 -20.05 12.66
CA ASN A 508 -1.01 -19.40 13.77
C ASN A 508 -1.32 -17.93 13.45
N MET A 509 -0.42 -17.24 12.75
CA MET A 509 -0.66 -15.87 12.29
C MET A 509 -1.74 -15.85 11.21
N PHE A 510 -1.68 -16.75 10.23
CA PHE A 510 -2.68 -16.89 9.18
C PHE A 510 -4.09 -17.13 9.74
N GLU A 511 -4.24 -18.11 10.63
CA GLU A 511 -5.54 -18.40 11.25
C GLU A 511 -6.04 -17.24 12.13
N PHE A 512 -5.13 -16.47 12.73
CA PHE A 512 -5.50 -15.27 13.46
C PHE A 512 -6.08 -14.20 12.54
N TYR A 513 -5.44 -13.90 11.40
CA TYR A 513 -6.01 -13.00 10.39
C TYR A 513 -7.37 -13.46 9.89
N LYS A 514 -7.53 -14.75 9.58
CA LYS A 514 -8.84 -15.32 9.20
C LYS A 514 -9.92 -15.07 10.26
N SER A 515 -9.57 -15.27 11.54
CA SER A 515 -10.50 -15.04 12.65
C SER A 515 -10.92 -13.57 12.75
N LEU A 516 -10.00 -12.63 12.53
CA LEU A 516 -10.29 -11.20 12.53
C LEU A 516 -11.15 -10.78 11.32
N ILE A 517 -10.87 -11.32 10.14
CA ILE A 517 -11.68 -11.11 8.93
C ILE A 517 -13.09 -11.63 9.15
N LYS A 518 -13.23 -12.84 9.73
CA LYS A 518 -14.52 -13.41 10.08
C LYS A 518 -15.27 -12.56 11.09
N LEU A 519 -14.59 -12.05 12.12
CA LEU A 519 -15.16 -11.13 13.11
C LEU A 519 -15.69 -9.87 12.43
N ARG A 520 -14.87 -9.20 11.61
CA ARG A 520 -15.30 -7.97 10.93
C ARG A 520 -16.49 -8.18 10.01
N LYS A 521 -16.55 -9.31 9.30
CA LYS A 521 -17.66 -9.67 8.40
C LYS A 521 -18.93 -10.15 9.13
N SER A 522 -18.83 -10.47 10.42
CA SER A 522 -19.96 -11.01 11.18
C SER A 522 -21.07 -9.99 11.46
N ASP A 523 -20.76 -8.70 11.47
CA ASP A 523 -21.72 -7.64 11.75
C ASP A 523 -21.30 -6.32 11.11
N GLN A 524 -22.23 -5.64 10.45
CA GLN A 524 -22.03 -4.36 9.78
C GLN A 524 -21.61 -3.23 10.74
N THR A 525 -21.80 -3.42 12.02
CA THR A 525 -21.36 -2.47 13.06
C THR A 525 -19.84 -2.26 13.03
N PHE A 526 -19.05 -3.26 12.66
CA PHE A 526 -17.59 -3.09 12.52
C PHE A 526 -17.21 -2.22 11.31
N VAL A 527 -18.09 -2.08 10.33
CA VAL A 527 -17.92 -1.21 9.16
C VAL A 527 -18.51 0.18 9.42
N TYR A 528 -19.80 0.24 9.69
CA TYR A 528 -20.60 1.47 9.69
C TYR A 528 -20.87 2.05 11.07
N GLY A 529 -20.59 1.30 12.14
CA GLY A 529 -20.88 1.73 13.51
C GLY A 529 -20.08 2.97 13.92
N SER A 530 -20.70 3.80 14.75
CA SER A 530 -19.99 4.88 15.44
C SER A 530 -18.92 4.35 16.36
N TYR A 531 -17.94 5.19 16.66
CA TYR A 531 -16.85 4.90 17.58
C TYR A 531 -16.93 5.82 18.80
N GLN A 532 -16.84 5.26 19.99
CA GLN A 532 -16.82 6.01 21.24
C GLN A 532 -15.93 5.31 22.26
N MET A 533 -14.86 5.98 22.71
CA MET A 533 -14.03 5.48 23.81
C MET A 533 -14.78 5.51 25.13
N THR A 534 -14.42 4.54 26.00
CA THR A 534 -14.89 4.45 27.39
C THR A 534 -13.72 4.09 28.30
N ASP A 535 -13.81 4.47 29.56
CA ASP A 535 -12.82 4.17 30.59
C ASP A 535 -13.38 3.10 31.54
N LEU A 536 -12.78 1.91 31.54
CA LEU A 536 -13.17 0.76 32.38
C LEU A 536 -12.26 0.57 33.60
N ALA A 537 -11.13 1.24 33.63
CA ALA A 537 -10.16 1.15 34.69
C ALA A 537 -9.32 2.43 34.74
N PRO A 538 -9.76 3.48 35.41
CA PRO A 538 -9.08 4.76 35.45
C PRO A 538 -7.60 4.63 35.82
N ASN A 539 -6.73 5.31 35.06
CA ASN A 539 -5.28 5.33 35.26
C ASN A 539 -4.55 3.97 35.06
N LYS A 540 -5.22 2.94 34.50
CA LYS A 540 -4.64 1.61 34.27
C LYS A 540 -4.24 1.34 32.81
N ASN A 541 -4.38 2.33 31.90
CA ASN A 541 -4.05 2.21 30.48
C ASN A 541 -4.75 1.02 29.79
N ILE A 542 -6.04 0.83 30.07
CA ILE A 542 -6.93 -0.11 29.40
C ILE A 542 -7.62 0.63 28.25
N LEU A 543 -7.34 0.24 27.00
CA LEU A 543 -8.07 0.78 25.86
C LEU A 543 -9.42 0.06 25.75
N ALA A 544 -10.51 0.82 25.82
CA ALA A 544 -11.84 0.30 25.59
C ALA A 544 -12.67 1.28 24.74
N TYR A 545 -13.48 0.73 23.83
CA TYR A 545 -14.40 1.55 23.03
C TYR A 545 -15.62 0.77 22.57
N TYR A 546 -16.68 1.53 22.34
CA TYR A 546 -17.91 1.03 21.73
C TYR A 546 -17.84 1.17 20.20
N ARG A 547 -18.42 0.19 19.51
CA ARG A 547 -18.88 0.29 18.12
C ARG A 547 -20.39 0.12 18.13
N THR A 548 -21.14 1.06 17.58
CA THR A 548 -22.60 1.12 17.73
C THR A 548 -23.29 1.48 16.43
N THR A 549 -24.32 0.72 16.06
CA THR A 549 -25.36 1.03 15.07
C THR A 549 -26.72 1.02 15.79
N ASN A 550 -27.80 1.26 15.03
CA ASN A 550 -29.16 1.11 15.56
C ASN A 550 -29.52 -0.36 15.90
N GLU A 551 -28.80 -1.32 15.35
CA GLU A 551 -29.10 -2.77 15.45
C GLU A 551 -28.20 -3.51 16.43
N SER A 552 -26.97 -3.05 16.59
CA SER A 552 -25.97 -3.76 17.38
C SER A 552 -25.00 -2.81 18.10
N LYS A 553 -24.59 -3.22 19.30
CA LYS A 553 -23.59 -2.52 20.10
C LYS A 553 -22.53 -3.52 20.58
N TYR A 554 -21.27 -3.14 20.39
CA TYR A 554 -20.11 -3.92 20.82
C TYR A 554 -19.23 -3.10 21.73
N LEU A 555 -18.66 -3.76 22.75
CA LEU A 555 -17.59 -3.24 23.59
C LEU A 555 -16.30 -4.01 23.28
N ILE A 556 -15.26 -3.31 22.88
CA ILE A 556 -13.95 -3.87 22.56
C ILE A 556 -12.97 -3.40 23.62
N ILE A 557 -12.23 -4.33 24.25
CA ILE A 557 -11.38 -4.07 25.42
C ILE A 557 -9.99 -4.64 25.16
N PHE A 558 -8.94 -3.88 25.49
CA PHE A 558 -7.53 -4.30 25.35
C PHE A 558 -6.76 -4.03 26.64
N ASN A 559 -6.07 -5.05 27.13
CA ASN A 559 -5.02 -4.92 28.11
C ASN A 559 -3.65 -5.09 27.44
N ASN A 560 -2.98 -3.97 27.11
CA ASN A 560 -1.62 -3.97 26.54
C ASN A 560 -0.53 -3.87 27.64
N ASN A 561 -0.90 -4.03 28.92
CA ASN A 561 0.05 -4.02 30.05
C ASN A 561 0.73 -5.39 30.20
N THR A 562 1.86 -5.38 30.90
CA THR A 562 2.58 -6.59 31.34
C THR A 562 1.96 -7.23 32.59
N GLU A 563 0.91 -6.62 33.17
CA GLU A 563 0.25 -7.04 34.39
C GLU A 563 -1.21 -7.37 34.12
N THR A 564 -1.76 -8.22 35.00
CA THR A 564 -3.20 -8.45 35.07
C THR A 564 -3.89 -7.21 35.64
N ILE A 565 -4.92 -6.73 34.93
CA ILE A 565 -5.68 -5.54 35.34
C ILE A 565 -7.14 -5.93 35.59
N GLU A 566 -7.65 -5.54 36.77
CA GLU A 566 -9.06 -5.67 37.08
C GLU A 566 -9.86 -4.54 36.41
N ILE A 567 -10.97 -4.90 35.79
CA ILE A 567 -11.92 -3.97 35.16
C ILE A 567 -13.32 -4.23 35.68
N GLU A 568 -14.17 -3.21 35.64
CA GLU A 568 -15.60 -3.29 35.91
C GLU A 568 -16.41 -2.99 34.65
N LEU A 569 -17.34 -3.89 34.29
CA LEU A 569 -18.24 -3.68 33.18
C LEU A 569 -19.34 -2.67 33.55
N PRO A 570 -19.69 -1.73 32.65
CA PRO A 570 -20.64 -0.66 32.95
C PRO A 570 -22.10 -1.12 33.15
N ASP A 571 -22.48 -2.24 32.50
CA ASP A 571 -23.82 -2.82 32.58
C ASP A 571 -23.80 -4.19 33.28
N PRO A 572 -24.94 -4.71 33.72
CA PRO A 572 -25.05 -6.07 34.26
C PRO A 572 -24.55 -7.12 33.28
N ILE A 573 -23.90 -8.16 33.81
CA ILE A 573 -23.18 -9.18 33.04
C ILE A 573 -24.11 -9.92 32.03
N GLU A 574 -25.38 -10.06 32.38
CA GLU A 574 -26.37 -10.78 31.57
C GLU A 574 -26.60 -10.12 30.20
N LYS A 575 -26.23 -8.84 30.06
CA LYS A 575 -26.30 -8.12 28.80
C LYS A 575 -25.13 -8.41 27.83
N TYR A 576 -24.07 -9.07 28.31
CA TYR A 576 -22.85 -9.23 27.51
C TYR A 576 -22.70 -10.65 26.96
N HIS A 577 -22.41 -10.74 25.68
CA HIS A 577 -22.07 -11.99 24.99
C HIS A 577 -20.64 -11.91 24.44
N LYS A 578 -19.78 -12.82 24.86
CA LYS A 578 -18.41 -12.89 24.39
C LYS A 578 -18.40 -13.38 22.93
N ILE A 579 -17.95 -12.54 22.01
CA ILE A 579 -17.88 -12.82 20.58
C ILE A 579 -16.47 -13.22 20.13
N PHE A 580 -15.46 -12.60 20.75
CA PHE A 580 -14.06 -12.88 20.45
C PHE A 580 -13.20 -12.67 21.69
N GLU A 581 -12.18 -13.49 21.84
CA GLU A 581 -11.17 -13.32 22.89
C GLU A 581 -9.77 -13.60 22.35
N PHE A 582 -8.80 -12.89 22.89
CA PHE A 582 -7.39 -13.13 22.65
C PHE A 582 -6.64 -13.15 23.98
N ASN A 583 -5.87 -14.21 24.23
CA ASN A 583 -5.04 -14.39 25.44
C ASN A 583 -5.80 -14.19 26.76
N HIS A 584 -7.09 -14.50 26.79
CA HIS A 584 -7.95 -14.45 27.95
C HIS A 584 -8.75 -15.76 28.07
N THR A 585 -8.80 -16.34 29.25
CA THR A 585 -9.43 -17.66 29.46
C THR A 585 -10.46 -17.64 30.62
N GLY A 586 -10.84 -16.45 31.08
CA GLY A 586 -11.78 -16.28 32.22
C GLY A 586 -13.25 -16.27 31.77
N ASP A 587 -14.14 -16.63 32.70
CA ASP A 587 -15.57 -16.39 32.58
C ASP A 587 -15.86 -14.88 32.62
N LEU A 588 -16.91 -14.45 31.94
CA LEU A 588 -17.40 -13.08 32.05
C LEU A 588 -17.99 -12.85 33.44
N LYS A 589 -17.58 -11.74 34.07
CA LYS A 589 -18.10 -11.25 35.34
C LYS A 589 -18.18 -9.73 35.30
N ASN A 590 -19.05 -9.12 36.11
CA ASN A 590 -19.11 -7.66 36.19
C ASN A 590 -17.75 -7.05 36.56
N ILE A 591 -17.06 -7.68 37.52
CA ILE A 591 -15.66 -7.37 37.85
C ILE A 591 -14.83 -8.57 37.42
N MET A 592 -13.86 -8.36 36.52
CA MET A 592 -13.00 -9.42 36.00
C MET A 592 -11.56 -8.97 35.84
N ALA A 593 -10.65 -9.92 35.92
CA ALA A 593 -9.22 -9.72 35.72
C ALA A 593 -8.86 -10.01 34.25
N LEU A 594 -8.36 -9.01 33.54
CA LEU A 594 -7.82 -9.15 32.19
C LEU A 594 -6.36 -9.57 32.24
N ASN A 595 -6.03 -10.67 31.63
CA ASN A 595 -4.64 -11.15 31.52
C ASN A 595 -3.72 -10.10 30.84
N PRO A 596 -2.40 -10.13 31.09
CA PRO A 596 -1.44 -9.35 30.30
C PRO A 596 -1.59 -9.62 28.80
N PHE A 597 -1.47 -8.58 27.98
CA PHE A 597 -1.59 -8.69 26.52
C PHE A 597 -2.83 -9.45 26.05
N SER A 598 -3.99 -9.09 26.57
CA SER A 598 -5.27 -9.74 26.25
C SER A 598 -6.29 -8.77 25.67
N ALA A 599 -7.28 -9.31 25.00
CA ALA A 599 -8.40 -8.52 24.48
C ALA A 599 -9.71 -9.32 24.47
N LEU A 600 -10.82 -8.57 24.56
CA LEU A 600 -12.19 -9.09 24.48
C LEU A 600 -13.01 -8.26 23.48
N VAL A 601 -13.90 -8.92 22.76
CA VAL A 601 -15.00 -8.30 22.01
C VAL A 601 -16.30 -8.83 22.54
N LEU A 602 -17.10 -7.96 23.12
CA LEU A 602 -18.37 -8.27 23.76
C LEU A 602 -19.52 -7.62 22.97
N LYS A 603 -20.52 -8.39 22.58
CA LYS A 603 -21.80 -7.86 22.07
C LYS A 603 -22.67 -7.52 23.26
N ILE A 604 -23.40 -6.41 23.19
CA ILE A 604 -24.27 -5.90 24.26
C ILE A 604 -25.71 -5.95 23.78
N ASP A 605 -26.57 -6.60 24.55
CA ASP A 605 -28.01 -6.56 24.32
C ASP A 605 -28.59 -5.18 24.69
N TYR A 606 -29.50 -4.66 23.87
CA TYR A 606 -30.17 -3.38 24.07
C TYR A 606 -31.16 -3.38 25.21
#